data_1db765b52f47651077702c697ebbc5cb
#
_entry.id   1db765b52f47651077702c697ebbc5cb
#
_cell.length_a   1.000
_cell.length_b   1.000
_cell.length_c   1.000
_cell.angle_alpha   90.00
_cell.angle_beta   90.00
_cell.angle_gamma   90.00
#
_symmetry.space_group_name_H-M   'P 1'
#
loop_
_entity.id
_entity.type
_entity.pdbx_description
1 polymer ?
#
loop_
_entity_poly.entity_id
_entity_poly.type
_entity_poly.pdbx_seq_one_letter_code
_entity_poly.pdbx_strand_id
1 'polypeptide(L)'
;MFVLTKRRSIALVAVVALGLGACSDDDGDDAGSTGTAGSTSATGSSPVTDAGGGGSATSAAGTESTGGSGGSADGILGSVKSADSVRCGTRDALPGFAVLEASGDHVGFDADFCKVVAAAVLGDATKVEFVDLETADRFTALQSGSVDVLIRNTTWTSSRDGVEGATFLHPNFYDGQGMMVAADSGFASIEDLSSAIICVAKGTTTEGNAAAASNRLGLNWEIRTFDDTDQIQSAFVAGQCDGWSSDTSQLTGLRSAYPDGAEALTILPEVFSKEPLAPAVADGDTQWAQVVNWAILATIQAEEFGITQANVDEMLAGEDVSIKQFLGAEVTGEDGSASTLDPGLGLPVDFAYQVVKQVGNYGEIFERNLAPLGLERGVNALWTDGGLMYSPPYR
;
A
#
# COMPACT_ATOMS: atom_id res chain seq x y z
N MET A 1 -57.58 -2.18 2.06
CA MET A 1 -58.35 -0.97 2.41
C MET A 1 -58.02 -0.66 3.87
N PHE A 2 -57.02 0.12 4.07
CA PHE A 2 -56.85 1.07 5.17
C PHE A 2 -55.67 2.00 4.81
N VAL A 3 -55.99 3.24 4.91
CA VAL A 3 -55.32 4.39 4.34
C VAL A 3 -54.64 5.16 5.45
N LEU A 4 -53.49 5.78 5.12
CA LEU A 4 -52.89 7.01 5.65
C LEU A 4 -52.29 6.98 7.06
N THR A 5 -51.20 7.70 7.31
CA THR A 5 -50.99 9.14 7.10
C THR A 5 -49.52 9.52 7.24
N LYS A 6 -49.02 10.35 6.31
CA LYS A 6 -47.76 11.13 6.42
C LYS A 6 -47.88 12.15 7.56
N ARG A 7 -46.86 12.26 8.41
CA ARG A 7 -46.60 13.51 9.16
C ARG A 7 -45.18 14.02 8.79
N ARG A 8 -45.17 15.17 8.14
CA ARG A 8 -44.02 16.05 7.99
C ARG A 8 -43.80 16.79 9.29
N SER A 9 -42.56 16.79 9.82
CA SER A 9 -42.14 17.74 10.85
C SER A 9 -41.08 18.65 10.25
N ILE A 10 -41.44 19.93 10.26
CA ILE A 10 -40.59 21.07 9.87
C ILE A 10 -39.74 21.41 11.09
N ALA A 11 -38.42 21.40 10.96
CA ALA A 11 -37.51 21.93 11.97
C ALA A 11 -37.00 23.31 11.55
N LEU A 12 -37.17 24.22 12.49
CA LEU A 12 -36.92 25.63 12.43
C LEU A 12 -35.41 25.93 12.43
N VAL A 13 -34.98 26.78 11.50
CA VAL A 13 -33.64 27.37 11.46
C VAL A 13 -33.62 28.57 12.41
N ALA A 14 -32.70 28.60 13.36
CA ALA A 14 -32.36 29.79 14.15
C ALA A 14 -30.98 30.27 13.71
N VAL A 15 -30.99 31.41 13.04
CA VAL A 15 -29.80 32.21 12.73
C VAL A 15 -29.55 33.12 13.93
N VAL A 16 -28.33 33.10 14.47
CA VAL A 16 -27.83 34.17 15.35
C VAL A 16 -26.56 34.71 14.73
N ALA A 17 -26.65 35.98 14.35
CA ALA A 17 -25.56 36.80 13.85
C ALA A 17 -25.06 37.78 14.92
N LEU A 18 -23.82 38.23 14.72
CA LEU A 18 -23.21 39.47 15.14
C LEU A 18 -22.36 39.52 16.42
N GLY A 19 -21.14 39.98 16.19
CA GLY A 19 -20.27 40.61 17.17
C GLY A 19 -18.88 40.89 16.60
N LEU A 20 -18.78 41.93 15.77
CA LEU A 20 -17.53 42.60 15.41
C LEU A 20 -17.05 43.44 16.59
N GLY A 21 -15.77 43.34 16.96
CA GLY A 21 -15.09 44.26 17.86
C GLY A 21 -13.63 44.40 17.42
N ALA A 22 -13.31 45.62 16.95
CA ALA A 22 -12.00 46.00 16.44
C ALA A 22 -11.23 46.83 17.49
N CYS A 23 -9.86 46.80 17.32
CA CYS A 23 -8.85 47.78 17.67
C CYS A 23 -8.56 48.10 19.15
N SER A 24 -7.30 48.06 19.56
CA SER A 24 -6.31 49.15 19.39
C SER A 24 -4.99 48.79 20.05
N ASP A 25 -3.94 49.36 19.46
CA ASP A 25 -2.55 49.43 19.91
C ASP A 25 -2.42 50.07 21.29
N ASP A 26 -1.36 49.70 22.02
CA ASP A 26 -0.52 50.72 22.68
C ASP A 26 0.85 50.16 23.10
N ASP A 27 1.84 50.98 22.90
CA ASP A 27 3.26 50.86 23.19
C ASP A 27 3.56 50.94 24.69
N GLY A 28 4.75 50.47 25.09
CA GLY A 28 5.28 50.78 26.41
C GLY A 28 6.58 50.05 26.75
N ASP A 29 7.69 50.72 26.50
CA ASP A 29 9.07 50.46 26.93
C ASP A 29 9.22 50.13 28.43
N ASP A 30 10.20 49.42 28.86
CA ASP A 30 11.50 49.84 29.38
C ASP A 30 12.27 48.77 30.18
N ALA A 31 13.55 48.74 29.86
CA ALA A 31 14.75 48.63 30.69
C ALA A 31 14.99 47.47 31.71
N GLY A 32 16.06 46.79 31.45
CA GLY A 32 17.15 46.87 32.43
C GLY A 32 17.73 45.58 33.00
N SER A 33 18.92 45.36 32.61
CA SER A 33 20.15 45.17 33.40
C SER A 33 20.75 43.75 33.50
N THR A 34 21.84 43.61 32.78
CA THR A 34 23.26 43.30 33.17
C THR A 34 23.60 41.96 33.82
N GLY A 35 24.66 41.40 33.26
CA GLY A 35 25.59 40.46 33.92
C GLY A 35 26.21 39.48 32.95
N THR A 36 27.12 39.79 32.17
CA THR A 36 28.59 39.79 32.16
C THR A 36 29.26 38.42 32.36
N ALA A 37 30.01 38.09 31.34
CA ALA A 37 31.36 37.50 31.19
C ALA A 37 31.48 35.97 31.31
N GLY A 38 32.11 35.35 30.34
CA GLY A 38 33.47 35.07 30.21
C GLY A 38 33.84 34.26 29.00
N SER A 39 34.58 34.89 28.17
CA SER A 39 35.37 34.43 27.03
C SER A 39 36.47 33.46 27.44
N THR A 40 36.79 32.47 26.56
CA THR A 40 38.18 32.28 26.15
C THR A 40 38.25 31.48 24.82
N SER A 41 38.82 32.15 23.85
CA SER A 41 39.33 31.62 22.58
C SER A 41 40.68 30.95 22.78
N ALA A 42 41.01 29.94 22.01
CA ALA A 42 42.37 29.60 21.68
C ALA A 42 42.45 29.11 20.24
N THR A 43 43.03 29.94 19.46
CA THR A 43 43.61 29.76 18.12
C THR A 43 44.88 28.93 18.16
N GLY A 44 45.14 28.08 17.17
CA GLY A 44 46.43 27.44 16.94
C GLY A 44 46.61 27.13 15.46
N SER A 45 47.35 27.98 14.79
CA SER A 45 47.71 27.93 13.38
C SER A 45 48.86 26.95 13.08
N SER A 46 48.88 26.53 11.81
CA SER A 46 49.84 25.74 11.03
C SER A 46 51.32 26.07 11.21
N PRO A 47 52.26 25.25 10.65
CA PRO A 47 52.77 25.59 9.33
C PRO A 47 53.04 24.42 8.37
N VAL A 48 52.98 24.79 7.10
CA VAL A 48 53.44 24.11 5.87
C VAL A 48 54.95 23.99 5.87
N THR A 49 55.51 22.86 5.40
CA THR A 49 56.80 22.81 4.73
C THR A 49 56.74 21.92 3.52
N ASP A 50 57.12 22.53 2.44
CA ASP A 50 57.32 22.03 1.08
C ASP A 50 58.70 21.36 0.98
N ALA A 51 58.79 20.23 0.28
CA ALA A 51 60.01 19.83 -0.43
C ALA A 51 59.70 18.73 -1.46
N GLY A 52 59.99 19.03 -2.68
CA GLY A 52 59.75 18.25 -3.87
C GLY A 52 60.72 17.06 -4.07
N GLY A 53 60.37 16.23 -5.02
CA GLY A 53 61.27 15.17 -5.58
C GLY A 53 60.46 14.24 -6.49
N GLY A 54 60.75 14.36 -7.80
CA GLY A 54 60.10 13.59 -8.87
C GLY A 54 60.48 12.11 -8.91
N GLY A 55 59.67 11.33 -9.60
CA GLY A 55 59.98 9.93 -9.95
C GLY A 55 58.84 9.18 -10.56
N SER A 56 58.86 9.09 -11.85
CA SER A 56 58.43 8.03 -12.78
C SER A 56 57.18 7.17 -12.51
N ALA A 57 56.36 7.15 -13.52
CA ALA A 57 55.21 6.28 -13.77
C ALA A 57 55.55 4.78 -13.67
N THR A 58 54.65 4.04 -13.00
CA THR A 58 54.37 2.66 -13.34
C THR A 58 52.86 2.41 -13.17
N SER A 59 52.21 2.08 -14.28
CA SER A 59 50.86 1.56 -14.35
C SER A 59 50.70 0.33 -13.45
N ALA A 60 49.86 0.41 -12.47
CA ALA A 60 49.32 -0.76 -11.80
C ALA A 60 47.82 -0.84 -12.15
N ALA A 61 47.46 -1.91 -12.84
CA ALA A 61 46.11 -2.26 -13.19
C ALA A 61 45.21 -2.28 -11.93
N GLY A 62 44.20 -1.44 -11.94
CA GLY A 62 43.12 -1.50 -10.95
C GLY A 62 42.32 -2.78 -11.16
N THR A 63 42.32 -3.60 -10.16
CA THR A 63 41.43 -4.76 -10.06
C THR A 63 40.02 -4.19 -9.89
N GLU A 64 39.23 -4.25 -10.96
CA GLU A 64 37.77 -4.02 -10.88
C GLU A 64 37.18 -5.11 -9.98
N SER A 65 36.65 -4.69 -8.84
CA SER A 65 35.78 -5.50 -7.99
C SER A 65 34.47 -5.69 -8.73
N THR A 66 34.36 -6.79 -9.48
CA THR A 66 33.10 -7.25 -10.03
C THR A 66 32.26 -7.89 -8.92
N GLY A 67 31.56 -7.06 -8.17
CA GLY A 67 30.40 -7.44 -7.38
C GLY A 67 29.14 -7.05 -8.15
N GLY A 68 28.91 -7.70 -9.28
CA GLY A 68 27.71 -7.51 -10.09
C GLY A 68 26.78 -8.69 -9.86
N SER A 69 25.66 -8.46 -9.19
CA SER A 69 24.44 -9.24 -9.47
C SER A 69 24.14 -9.03 -10.96
N GLY A 70 24.08 -10.14 -11.74
CA GLY A 70 23.82 -10.07 -13.17
C GLY A 70 22.37 -9.63 -13.45
N GLY A 71 22.13 -8.31 -13.42
CA GLY A 71 20.96 -7.73 -14.05
C GLY A 71 21.15 -7.80 -15.57
N SER A 72 20.14 -8.26 -16.30
CA SER A 72 20.12 -8.16 -17.76
C SER A 72 20.27 -6.70 -18.16
N ALA A 73 20.82 -6.41 -19.36
CA ALA A 73 20.97 -5.04 -19.85
C ALA A 73 19.62 -4.26 -19.90
N ASP A 74 18.51 -4.95 -19.82
CA ASP A 74 17.13 -4.43 -19.91
C ASP A 74 16.37 -4.41 -18.56
N GLY A 75 17.07 -4.53 -17.42
CA GLY A 75 16.46 -4.49 -16.08
C GLY A 75 15.50 -5.66 -15.77
N ILE A 76 14.64 -5.47 -14.75
CA ILE A 76 13.66 -6.47 -14.34
C ILE A 76 12.61 -6.70 -15.43
N LEU A 77 12.16 -5.65 -16.11
CA LEU A 77 11.21 -5.77 -17.22
C LEU A 77 11.70 -6.72 -18.32
N GLY A 78 12.99 -6.59 -18.72
CA GLY A 78 13.59 -7.47 -19.70
C GLY A 78 13.68 -8.92 -19.22
N SER A 79 14.01 -9.12 -17.94
CA SER A 79 14.07 -10.43 -17.29
C SER A 79 12.71 -11.12 -17.27
N VAL A 80 11.66 -10.39 -16.85
CA VAL A 80 10.27 -10.87 -16.83
C VAL A 80 9.78 -11.26 -18.22
N LYS A 81 10.03 -10.40 -19.24
CA LYS A 81 9.68 -10.73 -20.63
C LYS A 81 10.43 -11.94 -21.16
N SER A 82 11.70 -12.11 -20.79
CA SER A 82 12.53 -13.25 -21.23
C SER A 82 12.11 -14.55 -20.54
N ALA A 83 11.70 -14.48 -19.28
CA ALA A 83 11.20 -15.64 -18.51
C ALA A 83 9.76 -15.99 -18.90
N ASP A 84 9.03 -15.07 -19.54
CA ASP A 84 7.61 -15.17 -19.86
C ASP A 84 6.74 -15.43 -18.61
N SER A 85 7.17 -14.90 -17.46
CA SER A 85 6.49 -15.05 -16.16
C SER A 85 6.87 -13.90 -15.22
N VAL A 86 5.92 -13.47 -14.37
CA VAL A 86 6.14 -12.54 -13.25
C VAL A 86 6.21 -13.33 -11.95
N ARG A 87 7.31 -13.22 -11.20
CA ARG A 87 7.41 -13.79 -9.84
C ARG A 87 6.83 -12.78 -8.86
N CYS A 88 5.67 -13.09 -8.31
CA CYS A 88 4.95 -12.23 -7.38
C CYS A 88 5.01 -12.78 -5.96
N GLY A 89 5.65 -12.03 -5.05
CA GLY A 89 5.67 -12.34 -3.63
C GLY A 89 4.34 -12.00 -2.98
N THR A 90 3.66 -13.00 -2.41
CA THR A 90 2.36 -12.85 -1.79
C THR A 90 2.20 -13.73 -0.55
N ARG A 91 0.97 -13.99 -0.13
CA ARG A 91 0.60 -14.93 0.95
C ARG A 91 -0.19 -16.09 0.37
N ASP A 92 -0.38 -17.13 1.19
CA ASP A 92 -1.14 -18.33 0.85
C ASP A 92 -2.36 -18.57 1.76
N ALA A 93 -2.52 -17.83 2.86
CA ALA A 93 -3.48 -18.11 3.92
C ALA A 93 -4.20 -16.88 4.50
N LEU A 94 -4.41 -15.81 3.72
CA LEU A 94 -5.20 -14.65 4.16
C LEU A 94 -6.48 -14.50 3.35
N PRO A 95 -7.65 -14.90 3.89
CA PRO A 95 -8.93 -14.75 3.20
C PRO A 95 -9.17 -13.32 2.73
N GLY A 96 -9.63 -13.19 1.50
CA GLY A 96 -9.87 -11.93 0.82
C GLY A 96 -8.63 -11.33 0.14
N PHE A 97 -7.43 -11.54 0.62
CA PHE A 97 -6.20 -10.98 0.03
C PHE A 97 -5.43 -11.99 -0.82
N ALA A 98 -4.95 -13.07 -0.23
CA ALA A 98 -4.35 -14.16 -0.99
C ALA A 98 -4.49 -15.48 -0.23
N VAL A 99 -5.06 -16.47 -0.90
CA VAL A 99 -5.23 -17.85 -0.40
C VAL A 99 -4.84 -18.81 -1.50
N LEU A 100 -4.04 -19.81 -1.16
CA LEU A 100 -3.77 -20.93 -2.03
C LEU A 100 -4.91 -21.95 -1.88
N GLU A 101 -5.69 -22.09 -2.94
CA GLU A 101 -6.78 -23.06 -2.96
C GLU A 101 -6.27 -24.50 -3.18
N ALA A 102 -7.12 -25.48 -2.88
CA ALA A 102 -6.82 -26.89 -3.10
C ALA A 102 -6.58 -27.25 -4.59
N SER A 103 -7.03 -26.41 -5.52
CA SER A 103 -6.75 -26.49 -6.95
C SER A 103 -5.28 -26.17 -7.29
N GLY A 104 -4.57 -25.50 -6.39
CA GLY A 104 -3.24 -24.94 -6.62
C GLY A 104 -3.28 -23.48 -7.11
N ASP A 105 -4.45 -22.87 -7.22
CA ASP A 105 -4.61 -21.49 -7.67
C ASP A 105 -4.55 -20.53 -6.49
N HIS A 106 -3.87 -19.38 -6.65
CA HIS A 106 -3.97 -18.27 -5.73
C HIS A 106 -5.15 -17.38 -6.10
N VAL A 107 -6.01 -17.11 -5.11
CA VAL A 107 -7.20 -16.26 -5.24
C VAL A 107 -7.19 -15.17 -4.17
N GLY A 108 -7.76 -14.01 -4.47
CA GLY A 108 -7.85 -12.90 -3.56
C GLY A 108 -7.41 -11.57 -4.18
N PHE A 109 -7.54 -10.51 -3.44
CA PHE A 109 -7.26 -9.13 -3.86
C PHE A 109 -5.78 -8.96 -4.28
N ASP A 110 -4.83 -9.35 -3.43
CA ASP A 110 -3.40 -9.27 -3.74
C ASP A 110 -3.03 -10.22 -4.88
N ALA A 111 -3.60 -11.43 -4.92
CA ALA A 111 -3.39 -12.38 -6.01
C ALA A 111 -3.89 -11.82 -7.35
N ASP A 112 -5.02 -11.13 -7.36
CA ASP A 112 -5.53 -10.50 -8.59
C ASP A 112 -4.63 -9.34 -9.04
N PHE A 113 -4.05 -8.56 -8.12
CA PHE A 113 -3.07 -7.53 -8.48
C PHE A 113 -1.75 -8.14 -9.01
N CYS A 114 -1.33 -9.32 -8.56
CA CYS A 114 -0.24 -10.05 -9.21
C CYS A 114 -0.59 -10.39 -10.67
N LYS A 115 -1.82 -10.86 -10.91
CA LYS A 115 -2.35 -11.13 -12.27
C LYS A 115 -2.48 -9.86 -13.12
N VAL A 116 -2.81 -8.71 -12.51
CA VAL A 116 -2.81 -7.40 -13.18
C VAL A 116 -1.45 -7.09 -13.77
N VAL A 117 -0.36 -7.28 -13.00
CA VAL A 117 1.00 -7.05 -13.48
C VAL A 117 1.35 -7.97 -14.65
N ALA A 118 1.02 -9.26 -14.55
CA ALA A 118 1.27 -10.21 -15.65
C ALA A 118 0.46 -9.87 -16.91
N ALA A 119 -0.82 -9.55 -16.77
CA ALA A 119 -1.66 -9.12 -17.88
C ALA A 119 -1.10 -7.86 -18.57
N ALA A 120 -0.63 -6.89 -17.79
CA ALA A 120 -0.07 -5.64 -18.33
C ALA A 120 1.25 -5.88 -19.08
N VAL A 121 2.15 -6.71 -18.54
CA VAL A 121 3.51 -6.88 -19.06
C VAL A 121 3.60 -7.93 -20.16
N LEU A 122 2.85 -9.03 -19.99
CA LEU A 122 2.95 -10.23 -20.82
C LEU A 122 1.68 -10.50 -21.64
N GLY A 123 0.65 -9.67 -21.49
CA GLY A 123 -0.63 -9.84 -22.18
C GLY A 123 -1.44 -11.07 -21.70
N ASP A 124 -1.04 -11.71 -20.60
CA ASP A 124 -1.64 -12.94 -20.10
C ASP A 124 -1.59 -12.97 -18.57
N ALA A 125 -2.75 -12.87 -17.92
CA ALA A 125 -2.90 -12.88 -16.47
C ALA A 125 -2.50 -14.21 -15.81
N THR A 126 -2.37 -15.29 -16.56
CA THR A 126 -1.96 -16.61 -16.04
C THR A 126 -0.45 -16.75 -15.89
N LYS A 127 0.34 -15.84 -16.44
CA LYS A 127 1.80 -15.85 -16.40
C LYS A 127 2.36 -15.26 -15.12
N VAL A 128 1.86 -15.75 -13.99
CA VAL A 128 2.33 -15.42 -12.64
C VAL A 128 2.90 -16.68 -11.99
N GLU A 129 4.10 -16.55 -11.46
CA GLU A 129 4.66 -17.48 -10.50
C GLU A 129 4.45 -16.86 -9.10
N PHE A 130 3.52 -17.41 -8.34
CA PHE A 130 3.28 -16.98 -6.97
C PHE A 130 4.36 -17.53 -6.05
N VAL A 131 4.95 -16.67 -5.25
CA VAL A 131 5.95 -17.01 -4.24
C VAL A 131 5.37 -16.68 -2.88
N ASP A 132 5.04 -17.73 -2.11
CA ASP A 132 4.50 -17.58 -0.77
C ASP A 132 5.60 -17.14 0.18
N LEU A 133 5.39 -16.01 0.85
CA LEU A 133 6.37 -15.38 1.72
C LEU A 133 5.83 -15.23 3.15
N GLU A 134 6.65 -15.58 4.11
CA GLU A 134 6.41 -15.19 5.49
C GLU A 134 6.63 -13.68 5.70
N THR A 135 6.08 -13.16 6.79
CA THR A 135 6.13 -11.72 7.08
C THR A 135 7.56 -11.20 7.17
N ALA A 136 8.49 -11.96 7.71
CA ALA A 136 9.88 -11.58 7.88
C ALA A 136 10.67 -11.60 6.55
N ASP A 137 10.25 -12.41 5.57
CA ASP A 137 11.03 -12.70 4.37
C ASP A 137 10.78 -11.72 3.21
N ARG A 138 9.74 -10.89 3.32
CA ARG A 138 9.24 -10.01 2.25
C ARG A 138 10.31 -9.18 1.56
N PHE A 139 11.04 -8.40 2.34
CA PHE A 139 12.04 -7.47 1.79
C PHE A 139 13.31 -8.20 1.37
N THR A 140 13.71 -9.25 2.07
CA THR A 140 14.84 -10.10 1.67
C THR A 140 14.59 -10.79 0.32
N ALA A 141 13.38 -11.30 0.10
CA ALA A 141 12.98 -11.89 -1.17
C ALA A 141 13.02 -10.88 -2.32
N LEU A 142 12.56 -9.64 -2.05
CA LEU A 142 12.59 -8.55 -3.01
C LEU A 142 14.03 -8.12 -3.35
N GLN A 143 14.87 -7.87 -2.33
CA GLN A 143 16.26 -7.45 -2.49
C GLN A 143 17.12 -8.51 -3.17
N SER A 144 16.88 -9.80 -2.90
CA SER A 144 17.61 -10.90 -3.53
C SER A 144 17.19 -11.17 -4.97
N GLY A 145 16.10 -10.54 -5.43
CA GLY A 145 15.48 -10.83 -6.73
C GLY A 145 14.83 -12.20 -6.79
N SER A 146 14.45 -12.80 -5.66
CA SER A 146 13.64 -14.02 -5.62
C SER A 146 12.23 -13.75 -6.11
N VAL A 147 11.74 -12.51 -5.97
CA VAL A 147 10.50 -12.02 -6.54
C VAL A 147 10.76 -10.75 -7.35
N ASP A 148 9.94 -10.50 -8.36
CA ASP A 148 10.01 -9.31 -9.20
C ASP A 148 9.16 -8.17 -8.63
N VAL A 149 8.09 -8.52 -7.93
CA VAL A 149 7.17 -7.59 -7.26
C VAL A 149 6.64 -8.23 -5.97
N LEU A 150 6.45 -7.41 -4.95
CA LEU A 150 5.83 -7.78 -3.69
C LEU A 150 4.42 -7.19 -3.62
N ILE A 151 3.39 -8.03 -3.57
CA ILE A 151 1.98 -7.64 -3.39
C ILE A 151 1.42 -8.54 -2.28
N ARG A 152 1.55 -8.06 -1.03
CA ARG A 152 1.32 -8.86 0.16
C ARG A 152 0.89 -7.99 1.35
N ASN A 153 -0.25 -7.32 1.24
CA ASN A 153 -0.78 -6.42 2.26
C ASN A 153 0.33 -5.70 3.07
N THR A 154 1.25 -5.06 2.36
CA THR A 154 2.45 -4.45 2.95
C THR A 154 2.29 -2.95 3.06
N THR A 155 2.28 -2.43 4.28
CA THR A 155 2.14 -1.00 4.57
C THR A 155 3.34 -0.22 4.08
N TRP A 156 3.11 0.81 3.29
CA TRP A 156 4.09 1.80 2.90
C TRP A 156 4.40 2.74 4.08
N THR A 157 5.65 2.75 4.50
CA THR A 157 6.15 3.67 5.53
C THR A 157 7.47 4.28 5.09
N SER A 158 7.80 5.47 5.60
CA SER A 158 9.06 6.13 5.29
C SER A 158 10.30 5.31 5.68
N SER A 159 10.20 4.51 6.75
CA SER A 159 11.32 3.64 7.16
C SER A 159 11.48 2.45 6.19
N ARG A 160 10.39 1.83 5.75
CA ARG A 160 10.45 0.74 4.78
C ARG A 160 10.95 1.22 3.42
N ASP A 161 10.45 2.37 2.98
CA ASP A 161 10.85 3.00 1.72
C ASP A 161 12.34 3.42 1.72
N GLY A 162 12.85 3.86 2.87
CA GLY A 162 14.22 4.36 2.98
C GLY A 162 15.27 3.35 3.44
N VAL A 163 14.89 2.20 4.00
CA VAL A 163 15.82 1.26 4.66
C VAL A 163 15.77 -0.14 4.08
N GLU A 164 14.57 -0.57 3.63
CA GLU A 164 14.36 -1.96 3.21
C GLU A 164 14.76 -2.22 1.75
N GLY A 165 15.35 -1.26 1.05
CA GLY A 165 15.73 -1.41 -0.36
C GLY A 165 14.54 -1.70 -1.27
N ALA A 166 13.41 -1.08 -0.99
CA ALA A 166 12.13 -1.30 -1.66
C ALA A 166 11.48 0.03 -2.03
N THR A 167 11.17 0.21 -3.31
CA THR A 167 10.37 1.31 -3.82
C THR A 167 8.90 0.94 -3.74
N PHE A 168 8.14 1.65 -2.90
CA PHE A 168 6.69 1.50 -2.80
C PHE A 168 5.98 2.26 -3.92
N LEU A 169 4.87 1.69 -4.40
CA LEU A 169 4.09 2.23 -5.52
C LEU A 169 2.77 2.82 -5.01
N HIS A 170 1.85 3.12 -5.94
CA HIS A 170 0.53 3.63 -5.55
C HIS A 170 -0.18 2.62 -4.64
N PRO A 171 -0.69 3.05 -3.47
CA PRO A 171 -1.45 2.18 -2.59
C PRO A 171 -2.64 1.55 -3.34
N ASN A 172 -2.73 0.24 -3.29
CA ASN A 172 -3.88 -0.48 -3.83
C ASN A 172 -4.97 -0.71 -2.76
N PHE A 173 -4.66 -0.48 -1.47
CA PHE A 173 -5.63 -0.55 -0.40
C PHE A 173 -5.25 0.38 0.76
N TYR A 174 -6.18 1.17 1.25
CA TYR A 174 -6.02 2.00 2.45
C TYR A 174 -6.70 1.31 3.63
N ASP A 175 -5.92 0.99 4.65
CA ASP A 175 -6.36 0.31 5.86
C ASP A 175 -6.01 1.11 7.11
N GLY A 176 -6.30 0.54 8.24
CA GLY A 176 -5.90 0.98 9.55
C GLY A 176 -5.83 -0.19 10.52
N GLN A 177 -5.03 -0.04 11.57
CA GLN A 177 -4.87 -1.08 12.59
C GLN A 177 -6.03 -1.04 13.57
N GLY A 178 -6.61 -2.22 13.83
CA GLY A 178 -7.65 -2.46 14.80
C GLY A 178 -7.26 -3.50 15.87
N MET A 179 -8.24 -3.90 16.65
CA MET A 179 -8.11 -4.90 17.69
C MET A 179 -9.24 -5.91 17.58
N MET A 180 -8.91 -7.19 17.65
CA MET A 180 -9.86 -8.30 17.69
C MET A 180 -9.77 -8.98 19.04
N VAL A 181 -10.92 -9.29 19.64
CA VAL A 181 -11.06 -9.91 20.96
C VAL A 181 -12.06 -11.07 20.88
N ALA A 182 -12.07 -11.95 21.88
CA ALA A 182 -13.14 -12.94 22.02
C ALA A 182 -14.49 -12.23 22.26
N ALA A 183 -15.55 -12.70 21.61
CA ALA A 183 -16.88 -12.07 21.68
C ALA A 183 -17.47 -12.10 23.10
N ASP A 184 -17.09 -13.08 23.92
CA ASP A 184 -17.52 -13.24 25.31
C ASP A 184 -16.57 -12.59 26.33
N SER A 185 -15.50 -11.91 25.88
CA SER A 185 -14.52 -11.24 26.75
C SER A 185 -15.11 -10.08 27.56
N GLY A 186 -16.18 -9.48 27.07
CA GLY A 186 -16.78 -8.29 27.66
C GLY A 186 -16.11 -6.98 27.30
N PHE A 187 -15.03 -7.00 26.49
CA PHE A 187 -14.37 -5.79 25.95
C PHE A 187 -15.22 -5.19 24.84
N ALA A 188 -15.49 -3.88 24.91
CA ALA A 188 -16.26 -3.13 23.92
C ALA A 188 -15.44 -2.01 23.25
N SER A 189 -14.29 -1.65 23.83
CA SER A 189 -13.37 -0.63 23.37
C SER A 189 -11.92 -1.01 23.68
N ILE A 190 -10.95 -0.35 23.04
CA ILE A 190 -9.52 -0.57 23.35
C ILE A 190 -9.15 -0.11 24.78
N GLU A 191 -9.88 0.83 25.34
CA GLU A 191 -9.69 1.30 26.72
C GLU A 191 -10.01 0.21 27.76
N ASP A 192 -10.91 -0.72 27.44
CA ASP A 192 -11.24 -1.85 28.33
C ASP A 192 -10.08 -2.85 28.46
N LEU A 193 -9.13 -2.83 27.52
CA LEU A 193 -7.95 -3.70 27.48
C LEU A 193 -6.78 -3.22 28.38
N SER A 194 -7.05 -2.45 29.44
CA SER A 194 -5.98 -1.99 30.33
C SER A 194 -5.21 -3.16 30.96
N SER A 195 -3.88 -3.15 30.82
CA SER A 195 -2.96 -4.22 31.29
C SER A 195 -3.17 -5.59 30.62
N ALA A 196 -3.77 -5.58 29.43
CA ALA A 196 -4.03 -6.79 28.63
C ALA A 196 -2.78 -7.29 27.89
N ILE A 197 -2.80 -8.56 27.52
CA ILE A 197 -1.82 -9.20 26.65
C ILE A 197 -2.29 -9.06 25.20
N ILE A 198 -1.55 -8.29 24.40
CA ILE A 198 -1.86 -8.07 22.99
C ILE A 198 -0.87 -8.81 22.11
N CYS A 199 -1.39 -9.71 21.29
CA CYS A 199 -0.62 -10.50 20.34
C CYS A 199 -0.56 -9.81 18.98
N VAL A 200 0.64 -9.76 18.39
CA VAL A 200 0.95 -9.10 17.11
C VAL A 200 2.01 -9.88 16.33
N ALA A 201 2.06 -9.70 15.02
CA ALA A 201 3.13 -10.24 14.20
C ALA A 201 4.40 -9.39 14.34
N LYS A 202 5.53 -10.06 14.55
CA LYS A 202 6.85 -9.48 14.74
C LYS A 202 7.34 -8.77 13.46
N GLY A 203 8.06 -7.65 13.62
CA GLY A 203 8.66 -6.89 12.51
C GLY A 203 7.61 -6.19 11.63
N THR A 204 6.42 -5.94 12.16
CA THR A 204 5.35 -5.25 11.46
C THR A 204 5.14 -3.83 11.98
N THR A 205 4.45 -3.00 11.19
CA THR A 205 3.89 -1.72 11.66
C THR A 205 2.99 -1.92 12.86
N THR A 206 2.26 -3.03 12.90
CA THR A 206 1.32 -3.42 13.95
C THR A 206 1.98 -3.47 15.33
N GLU A 207 3.18 -4.06 15.43
CA GLU A 207 3.95 -4.13 16.68
C GLU A 207 4.27 -2.72 17.20
N GLY A 208 4.83 -1.86 16.34
CA GLY A 208 5.17 -0.48 16.70
C GLY A 208 3.95 0.37 17.06
N ASN A 209 2.89 0.26 16.29
CA ASN A 209 1.64 1.00 16.51
C ASN A 209 0.94 0.57 17.80
N ALA A 210 0.91 -0.74 18.11
CA ALA A 210 0.34 -1.24 19.37
C ALA A 210 1.10 -0.68 20.59
N ALA A 211 2.44 -0.69 20.54
CA ALA A 211 3.26 -0.09 21.59
C ALA A 211 3.01 1.43 21.75
N ALA A 212 2.92 2.15 20.64
CA ALA A 212 2.63 3.58 20.62
C ALA A 212 1.21 3.89 21.14
N ALA A 213 0.20 3.10 20.77
CA ALA A 213 -1.17 3.24 21.24
C ALA A 213 -1.27 2.98 22.75
N SER A 214 -0.65 1.89 23.25
CA SER A 214 -0.59 1.57 24.66
C SER A 214 0.00 2.72 25.49
N ASN A 215 1.14 3.27 25.05
CA ASN A 215 1.78 4.41 25.71
C ASN A 215 0.92 5.68 25.69
N ARG A 216 0.35 6.02 24.52
CA ARG A 216 -0.47 7.23 24.35
C ARG A 216 -1.73 7.21 25.20
N LEU A 217 -2.34 6.04 25.36
CA LEU A 217 -3.61 5.85 26.07
C LEU A 217 -3.39 5.41 27.54
N GLY A 218 -2.15 5.11 27.95
CA GLY A 218 -1.82 4.67 29.29
C GLY A 218 -2.36 3.26 29.63
N LEU A 219 -2.48 2.40 28.62
CA LEU A 219 -3.13 1.08 28.76
C LEU A 219 -2.22 -0.01 29.35
N ASN A 220 -0.91 0.21 29.33
CA ASN A 220 0.10 -0.74 29.86
C ASN A 220 -0.02 -2.16 29.27
N TRP A 221 -0.23 -2.26 27.96
CA TRP A 221 -0.30 -3.55 27.28
C TRP A 221 1.01 -4.34 27.39
N GLU A 222 0.91 -5.65 27.60
CA GLU A 222 1.99 -6.59 27.35
C GLU A 222 1.94 -6.96 25.85
N ILE A 223 2.86 -6.43 25.03
CA ILE A 223 2.92 -6.76 23.61
C ILE A 223 3.67 -8.08 23.45
N ARG A 224 2.99 -9.10 22.94
CA ARG A 224 3.55 -10.42 22.68
C ARG A 224 3.65 -10.65 21.18
N THR A 225 4.88 -10.86 20.68
CA THR A 225 5.18 -11.00 19.26
C THR A 225 5.32 -12.45 18.85
N PHE A 226 4.89 -12.76 17.62
CA PHE A 226 4.97 -14.08 17.00
C PHE A 226 5.52 -13.93 15.58
N ASP A 227 6.16 -14.97 15.05
CA ASP A 227 6.78 -14.92 13.73
C ASP A 227 5.76 -15.01 12.62
N ASP A 228 4.62 -15.72 12.84
CA ASP A 228 3.56 -15.89 11.84
C ASP A 228 2.14 -15.77 12.43
N THR A 229 1.16 -15.70 11.53
CA THR A 229 -0.26 -15.56 11.84
C THR A 229 -0.84 -16.81 12.53
N ASP A 230 -0.39 -18.00 12.14
CA ASP A 230 -0.89 -19.27 12.69
C ASP A 230 -0.48 -19.45 14.16
N GLN A 231 0.73 -18.99 14.50
CA GLN A 231 1.18 -18.97 15.90
C GLN A 231 0.34 -18.00 16.73
N ILE A 232 0.01 -16.81 16.20
CA ILE A 232 -0.87 -15.87 16.89
C ILE A 232 -2.25 -16.51 17.10
N GLN A 233 -2.83 -17.09 16.04
CA GLN A 233 -4.14 -17.76 16.12
C GLN A 233 -4.12 -18.87 17.19
N SER A 234 -3.09 -19.71 17.17
CA SER A 234 -2.94 -20.79 18.14
C SER A 234 -2.84 -20.26 19.57
N ALA A 235 -2.08 -19.18 19.80
CA ALA A 235 -1.93 -18.54 21.10
C ALA A 235 -3.25 -17.90 21.54
N PHE A 236 -3.98 -17.25 20.61
CA PHE A 236 -5.26 -16.62 20.88
C PHE A 236 -6.34 -17.64 21.26
N VAL A 237 -6.46 -18.73 20.49
CA VAL A 237 -7.36 -19.86 20.80
C VAL A 237 -7.04 -20.48 22.17
N ALA A 238 -5.75 -20.57 22.53
CA ALA A 238 -5.31 -21.07 23.83
C ALA A 238 -5.52 -20.07 24.99
N GLY A 239 -6.11 -18.90 24.77
CA GLY A 239 -6.33 -17.87 25.78
C GLY A 239 -5.04 -17.22 26.30
N GLN A 240 -3.98 -17.22 25.50
CA GLN A 240 -2.69 -16.61 25.86
C GLN A 240 -2.62 -15.12 25.49
N CYS A 241 -3.62 -14.62 24.77
CA CYS A 241 -3.79 -13.23 24.36
C CYS A 241 -5.20 -12.77 24.71
N ASP A 242 -5.31 -11.58 25.28
CA ASP A 242 -6.60 -10.91 25.52
C ASP A 242 -7.09 -10.22 24.24
N GLY A 243 -6.16 -9.75 23.41
CA GLY A 243 -6.44 -9.14 22.12
C GLY A 243 -5.43 -9.57 21.03
N TRP A 244 -5.90 -9.61 19.79
CA TRP A 244 -5.10 -9.79 18.59
C TRP A 244 -5.18 -8.53 17.75
N SER A 245 -4.06 -7.84 17.56
CA SER A 245 -4.03 -6.61 16.78
C SER A 245 -3.36 -6.81 15.43
N SER A 246 -3.99 -6.28 14.39
CA SER A 246 -3.51 -6.25 13.01
C SER A 246 -4.31 -5.21 12.21
N ASP A 247 -4.04 -5.11 10.91
CA ASP A 247 -4.88 -4.34 9.99
C ASP A 247 -6.33 -4.83 10.06
N THR A 248 -7.28 -3.91 10.04
CA THR A 248 -8.70 -4.23 10.21
C THR A 248 -9.21 -5.19 9.13
N SER A 249 -8.76 -5.01 7.89
CA SER A 249 -9.10 -5.90 6.79
C SER A 249 -8.53 -7.31 6.99
N GLN A 250 -7.28 -7.41 7.48
CA GLN A 250 -6.67 -8.70 7.83
C GLN A 250 -7.44 -9.38 8.96
N LEU A 251 -7.79 -8.65 10.02
CA LEU A 251 -8.60 -9.20 11.12
C LEU A 251 -9.96 -9.70 10.63
N THR A 252 -10.58 -8.99 9.68
CA THR A 252 -11.85 -9.39 9.06
C THR A 252 -11.70 -10.70 8.28
N GLY A 253 -10.64 -10.83 7.48
CA GLY A 253 -10.33 -12.07 6.76
C GLY A 253 -10.10 -13.24 7.71
N LEU A 254 -9.24 -13.07 8.71
CA LEU A 254 -8.93 -14.10 9.71
C LEU A 254 -10.16 -14.52 10.53
N ARG A 255 -10.99 -13.55 10.92
CA ARG A 255 -12.26 -13.80 11.60
C ARG A 255 -13.20 -14.68 10.76
N SER A 256 -13.26 -14.47 9.45
CA SER A 256 -14.13 -15.24 8.55
C SER A 256 -13.76 -16.72 8.48
N ALA A 257 -12.50 -17.06 8.71
CA ALA A 257 -11.97 -18.43 8.69
C ALA A 257 -11.65 -18.97 10.09
N TYR A 258 -12.13 -18.30 11.15
CA TYR A 258 -11.83 -18.72 12.52
C TYR A 258 -12.46 -20.10 12.83
N PRO A 259 -11.72 -21.03 13.46
CA PRO A 259 -12.18 -22.40 13.65
C PRO A 259 -13.51 -22.55 14.41
N ASP A 260 -13.77 -21.67 15.41
CA ASP A 260 -14.96 -21.69 16.22
C ASP A 260 -16.11 -20.82 15.65
N GLY A 261 -15.93 -20.32 14.41
CA GLY A 261 -16.89 -19.44 13.73
C GLY A 261 -16.60 -17.96 13.95
N ALA A 262 -16.99 -17.15 12.97
CA ALA A 262 -16.75 -15.70 12.99
C ALA A 262 -17.41 -14.97 14.18
N GLU A 263 -18.51 -15.53 14.68
CA GLU A 263 -19.27 -15.02 15.83
C GLU A 263 -18.55 -15.19 17.17
N ALA A 264 -17.52 -16.04 17.24
CA ALA A 264 -16.68 -16.18 18.43
C ALA A 264 -15.76 -14.98 18.65
N LEU A 265 -15.62 -14.11 17.66
CA LEU A 265 -14.71 -12.97 17.66
C LEU A 265 -15.44 -11.65 17.40
N THR A 266 -14.95 -10.59 18.04
CA THR A 266 -15.37 -9.20 17.82
C THR A 266 -14.17 -8.36 17.43
N ILE A 267 -14.28 -7.59 16.35
CA ILE A 267 -13.33 -6.53 16.02
C ILE A 267 -13.86 -5.26 16.67
N LEU A 268 -13.04 -4.64 17.53
CA LEU A 268 -13.40 -3.41 18.22
C LEU A 268 -13.49 -2.24 17.23
N PRO A 269 -14.31 -1.21 17.50
CA PRO A 269 -14.58 -0.15 16.53
C PRO A 269 -13.43 0.83 16.30
N GLU A 270 -12.46 0.89 17.21
CA GLU A 270 -11.38 1.85 17.10
C GLU A 270 -10.33 1.42 16.09
N VAL A 271 -9.98 2.35 15.21
CA VAL A 271 -8.85 2.26 14.29
C VAL A 271 -7.81 3.28 14.74
N PHE A 272 -6.60 2.84 15.04
CA PHE A 272 -5.61 3.67 15.72
C PHE A 272 -4.32 3.95 14.93
N SER A 273 -4.27 3.55 13.65
CA SER A 273 -3.20 3.89 12.71
C SER A 273 -3.73 4.16 11.29
N LYS A 274 -2.81 4.49 10.38
CA LYS A 274 -3.03 4.55 8.93
C LYS A 274 -2.10 3.53 8.29
N GLU A 275 -2.68 2.61 7.52
CA GLU A 275 -1.95 1.54 6.86
C GLU A 275 -2.23 1.59 5.35
N PRO A 276 -1.52 2.46 4.58
CA PRO A 276 -1.59 2.42 3.12
C PRO A 276 -0.83 1.18 2.63
N LEU A 277 -1.57 0.15 2.23
CA LEU A 277 -1.01 -1.07 1.65
C LEU A 277 -0.66 -0.80 0.20
N ALA A 278 0.55 -1.14 -0.21
CA ALA A 278 1.03 -0.85 -1.54
C ALA A 278 1.91 -1.97 -2.09
N PRO A 279 1.85 -2.23 -3.40
CA PRO A 279 2.86 -3.02 -4.09
C PRO A 279 4.24 -2.39 -3.92
N ALA A 280 5.28 -3.21 -3.86
CA ALA A 280 6.66 -2.75 -3.80
C ALA A 280 7.54 -3.53 -4.78
N VAL A 281 8.57 -2.85 -5.29
CA VAL A 281 9.59 -3.43 -6.16
C VAL A 281 10.97 -3.16 -5.56
N ALA A 282 12.00 -3.90 -6.00
CA ALA A 282 13.36 -3.62 -5.57
C ALA A 282 13.82 -2.23 -6.01
N ASP A 283 14.59 -1.56 -5.16
CA ASP A 283 15.17 -0.26 -5.50
C ASP A 283 16.09 -0.34 -6.72
N GLY A 284 16.17 0.79 -7.45
CA GLY A 284 17.14 1.00 -8.51
C GLY A 284 16.63 0.71 -9.93
N ASP A 285 15.47 0.06 -10.10
CA ASP A 285 14.84 -0.14 -11.42
C ASP A 285 13.62 0.78 -11.57
N THR A 286 13.87 2.02 -11.95
CA THR A 286 12.81 3.03 -12.15
C THR A 286 11.81 2.62 -13.22
N GLN A 287 12.27 1.94 -14.30
CA GLN A 287 11.39 1.49 -15.37
C GLN A 287 10.41 0.44 -14.85
N TRP A 288 10.90 -0.54 -14.10
CA TRP A 288 10.05 -1.58 -13.52
C TRP A 288 9.05 -0.99 -12.52
N ALA A 289 9.51 -0.08 -11.67
CA ALA A 289 8.61 0.64 -10.75
C ALA A 289 7.49 1.38 -11.50
N GLN A 290 7.80 2.09 -12.59
CA GLN A 290 6.79 2.77 -13.41
C GLN A 290 5.84 1.78 -14.09
N VAL A 291 6.34 0.68 -14.63
CA VAL A 291 5.54 -0.38 -15.28
C VAL A 291 4.51 -0.95 -14.32
N VAL A 292 4.95 -1.39 -13.14
CA VAL A 292 4.04 -1.97 -12.13
C VAL A 292 3.06 -0.91 -11.63
N ASN A 293 3.53 0.31 -11.37
CA ASN A 293 2.66 1.39 -10.91
C ASN A 293 1.53 1.70 -11.91
N TRP A 294 1.83 1.81 -13.19
CA TRP A 294 0.83 2.07 -14.21
C TRP A 294 -0.08 0.87 -14.49
N ALA A 295 0.39 -0.35 -14.26
CA ALA A 295 -0.49 -1.53 -14.29
C ALA A 295 -1.57 -1.46 -13.18
N ILE A 296 -1.17 -1.07 -11.94
CA ILE A 296 -2.11 -0.85 -10.84
C ILE A 296 -3.08 0.31 -11.16
N LEU A 297 -2.55 1.45 -11.58
CA LEU A 297 -3.34 2.65 -11.90
C LEU A 297 -4.33 2.41 -13.05
N ALA A 298 -4.03 1.51 -13.97
CA ALA A 298 -4.94 1.14 -15.05
C ALA A 298 -6.26 0.54 -14.52
N THR A 299 -6.22 -0.20 -13.41
CA THR A 299 -7.45 -0.73 -12.80
C THR A 299 -8.35 0.38 -12.25
N ILE A 300 -7.74 1.41 -11.64
CA ILE A 300 -8.45 2.57 -11.08
C ILE A 300 -8.99 3.44 -12.22
N GLN A 301 -8.18 3.73 -13.24
CA GLN A 301 -8.61 4.50 -14.40
C GLN A 301 -9.76 3.82 -15.16
N ALA A 302 -9.72 2.50 -15.26
CA ALA A 302 -10.80 1.74 -15.87
C ALA A 302 -12.12 1.89 -15.09
N GLU A 303 -12.07 1.85 -13.76
CA GLU A 303 -13.25 2.09 -12.92
C GLU A 303 -13.77 3.52 -13.09
N GLU A 304 -12.88 4.54 -13.12
CA GLU A 304 -13.25 5.95 -13.37
C GLU A 304 -13.96 6.14 -14.72
N PHE A 305 -13.56 5.38 -15.74
CA PHE A 305 -14.22 5.37 -17.04
C PHE A 305 -15.47 4.47 -17.12
N GLY A 306 -15.79 3.73 -16.07
CA GLY A 306 -16.88 2.77 -16.07
C GLY A 306 -16.62 1.55 -16.97
N ILE A 307 -15.34 1.24 -17.21
CA ILE A 307 -14.93 0.08 -18.01
C ILE A 307 -14.82 -1.15 -17.10
N THR A 308 -15.45 -2.24 -17.50
CA THR A 308 -15.49 -3.51 -16.76
C THR A 308 -15.06 -4.66 -17.67
N GLN A 309 -14.80 -5.84 -17.10
CA GLN A 309 -14.56 -7.06 -17.90
C GLN A 309 -15.68 -7.33 -18.90
N ALA A 310 -16.93 -7.02 -18.52
CA ALA A 310 -18.09 -7.29 -19.34
C ALA A 310 -18.23 -6.34 -20.54
N ASN A 311 -17.83 -5.07 -20.42
CA ASN A 311 -18.07 -4.05 -21.44
C ASN A 311 -16.79 -3.56 -22.15
N VAL A 312 -15.61 -4.02 -21.79
CA VAL A 312 -14.33 -3.50 -22.32
C VAL A 312 -14.25 -3.57 -23.86
N ASP A 313 -14.80 -4.62 -24.48
CA ASP A 313 -14.84 -4.76 -25.96
C ASP A 313 -15.74 -3.70 -26.59
N GLU A 314 -16.90 -3.42 -25.99
CA GLU A 314 -17.84 -2.39 -26.43
C GLU A 314 -17.21 -0.99 -26.26
N MET A 315 -16.57 -0.75 -25.12
CA MET A 315 -15.89 0.53 -24.85
C MET A 315 -14.72 0.79 -25.80
N LEU A 316 -13.94 -0.26 -26.14
CA LEU A 316 -12.88 -0.19 -27.14
C LEU A 316 -13.43 0.17 -28.54
N ALA A 317 -14.58 -0.40 -28.92
CA ALA A 317 -15.25 -0.14 -30.20
C ALA A 317 -16.03 1.19 -30.22
N GLY A 318 -16.18 1.85 -29.05
CA GLY A 318 -16.92 3.11 -28.90
C GLY A 318 -16.29 4.31 -29.60
N GLU A 319 -16.87 5.50 -29.41
CA GLU A 319 -16.42 6.74 -30.06
C GLU A 319 -15.56 7.64 -29.16
N ASP A 320 -15.50 7.36 -27.84
CA ASP A 320 -14.73 8.16 -26.90
C ASP A 320 -13.22 7.98 -27.13
N VAL A 321 -12.58 9.06 -27.56
CA VAL A 321 -11.15 9.08 -27.93
C VAL A 321 -10.27 8.77 -26.71
N SER A 322 -10.62 9.27 -25.53
CA SER A 322 -9.84 9.05 -24.31
C SER A 322 -9.87 7.58 -23.89
N ILE A 323 -11.03 6.94 -23.98
CA ILE A 323 -11.20 5.51 -23.71
C ILE A 323 -10.45 4.68 -24.75
N LYS A 324 -10.56 5.01 -26.03
CA LYS A 324 -9.82 4.33 -27.10
C LYS A 324 -8.32 4.39 -26.88
N GLN A 325 -7.79 5.58 -26.58
CA GLN A 325 -6.37 5.76 -26.27
C GLN A 325 -5.94 4.96 -25.06
N PHE A 326 -6.73 5.00 -23.98
CA PHE A 326 -6.48 4.23 -22.77
C PHE A 326 -6.43 2.71 -23.04
N LEU A 327 -7.33 2.21 -23.88
CA LEU A 327 -7.40 0.78 -24.21
C LEU A 327 -6.45 0.38 -25.37
N GLY A 328 -5.61 1.30 -25.86
CA GLY A 328 -4.58 1.02 -26.86
C GLY A 328 -5.10 0.99 -28.32
N ALA A 329 -6.29 1.52 -28.59
CA ALA A 329 -6.78 1.62 -29.96
C ALA A 329 -6.10 2.75 -30.74
N GLU A 330 -6.02 2.55 -32.05
CA GLU A 330 -5.65 3.62 -32.99
C GLU A 330 -6.76 4.68 -33.05
N VAL A 331 -6.38 5.94 -32.94
CA VAL A 331 -7.27 7.09 -33.10
C VAL A 331 -6.80 7.96 -34.24
N THR A 332 -7.76 8.55 -34.98
CA THR A 332 -7.47 9.47 -36.08
C THR A 332 -7.53 10.89 -35.56
N GLY A 333 -6.42 11.62 -35.67
CA GLY A 333 -6.32 13.04 -35.34
C GLY A 333 -7.10 13.94 -36.31
N GLU A 334 -7.23 15.22 -35.96
CA GLU A 334 -7.90 16.22 -36.79
C GLU A 334 -7.22 16.41 -38.18
N ASP A 335 -5.93 16.12 -38.25
CA ASP A 335 -5.14 16.18 -39.50
C ASP A 335 -5.27 14.91 -40.37
N GLY A 336 -6.08 13.94 -39.93
CA GLY A 336 -6.28 12.66 -40.61
C GLY A 336 -5.16 11.63 -40.35
N SER A 337 -4.18 11.94 -39.49
CA SER A 337 -3.16 10.97 -39.08
C SER A 337 -3.74 9.96 -38.08
N ALA A 338 -3.39 8.70 -38.27
CA ALA A 338 -3.72 7.64 -37.31
C ALA A 338 -2.56 7.44 -36.34
N SER A 339 -2.86 7.36 -35.04
CA SER A 339 -1.86 7.15 -34.00
C SER A 339 -2.41 6.33 -32.84
N THR A 340 -1.53 5.56 -32.21
CA THR A 340 -1.81 4.85 -30.95
C THR A 340 -1.01 5.53 -29.85
N LEU A 341 -1.62 5.70 -28.69
CA LEU A 341 -0.92 6.26 -27.54
C LEU A 341 0.06 5.22 -26.97
N ASP A 342 1.35 5.51 -27.08
CA ASP A 342 2.40 4.76 -26.38
C ASP A 342 3.02 5.68 -25.32
N PRO A 343 2.81 5.41 -24.02
CA PRO A 343 3.37 6.24 -22.94
C PRO A 343 4.88 6.04 -22.74
N GLY A 344 5.55 5.21 -23.55
CA GLY A 344 7.00 4.99 -23.47
C GLY A 344 7.45 4.14 -22.27
N LEU A 345 6.53 3.42 -21.64
CA LEU A 345 6.83 2.57 -20.46
C LEU A 345 7.50 1.24 -20.83
N GLY A 346 7.49 0.88 -22.11
CA GLY A 346 7.91 -0.45 -22.57
C GLY A 346 6.85 -1.54 -22.37
N LEU A 347 5.63 -1.16 -22.04
CA LEU A 347 4.45 -2.02 -22.03
C LEU A 347 3.85 -2.15 -23.45
N PRO A 348 3.09 -3.23 -23.77
CA PRO A 348 2.23 -3.23 -24.95
C PRO A 348 1.25 -2.05 -24.90
N VAL A 349 0.94 -1.47 -26.05
CA VAL A 349 0.03 -0.30 -26.11
C VAL A 349 -1.38 -0.61 -25.61
N ASP A 350 -1.80 -1.87 -25.69
CA ASP A 350 -3.09 -2.38 -25.25
C ASP A 350 -3.06 -2.96 -23.81
N PHE A 351 -2.02 -2.68 -23.03
CA PHE A 351 -1.87 -3.29 -21.71
C PHE A 351 -3.07 -3.04 -20.79
N ALA A 352 -3.66 -1.86 -20.82
CA ALA A 352 -4.83 -1.54 -20.01
C ALA A 352 -6.07 -2.36 -20.44
N TYR A 353 -6.25 -2.59 -21.75
CA TYR A 353 -7.26 -3.49 -22.25
C TYR A 353 -7.05 -4.92 -21.72
N GLN A 354 -5.80 -5.44 -21.77
CA GLN A 354 -5.48 -6.78 -21.29
C GLN A 354 -5.75 -6.93 -19.79
N VAL A 355 -5.39 -5.92 -19.00
CA VAL A 355 -5.68 -5.88 -17.56
C VAL A 355 -7.18 -5.98 -17.30
N VAL A 356 -7.97 -5.09 -17.90
CA VAL A 356 -9.43 -5.07 -17.65
C VAL A 356 -10.09 -6.32 -18.19
N LYS A 357 -9.71 -6.77 -19.40
CA LYS A 357 -10.30 -7.95 -20.05
C LYS A 357 -10.13 -9.23 -19.24
N GLN A 358 -8.96 -9.39 -18.62
CA GLN A 358 -8.59 -10.65 -17.97
C GLN A 358 -8.81 -10.62 -16.46
N VAL A 359 -8.62 -9.45 -15.82
CA VAL A 359 -8.71 -9.33 -14.35
C VAL A 359 -9.86 -8.43 -13.91
N GLY A 360 -10.14 -7.36 -14.64
CA GLY A 360 -11.19 -6.39 -14.30
C GLY A 360 -10.64 -5.04 -13.84
N ASN A 361 -11.55 -4.12 -13.54
CA ASN A 361 -11.23 -2.84 -12.93
C ASN A 361 -11.07 -2.99 -11.39
N TYR A 362 -10.63 -1.91 -10.72
CA TYR A 362 -10.41 -1.90 -9.28
C TYR A 362 -11.68 -2.28 -8.48
N GLY A 363 -12.84 -1.75 -8.88
CA GLY A 363 -14.12 -2.07 -8.24
C GLY A 363 -14.47 -3.55 -8.36
N GLU A 364 -14.30 -4.15 -9.55
CA GLU A 364 -14.57 -5.58 -9.76
C GLU A 364 -13.62 -6.46 -8.93
N ILE A 365 -12.34 -6.07 -8.81
CA ILE A 365 -11.36 -6.78 -7.97
C ILE A 365 -11.77 -6.69 -6.49
N PHE A 366 -12.17 -5.51 -6.01
CA PHE A 366 -12.64 -5.31 -4.64
C PHE A 366 -13.90 -6.11 -4.34
N GLU A 367 -14.93 -5.97 -5.17
CA GLU A 367 -16.24 -6.61 -4.99
C GLU A 367 -16.15 -8.14 -4.99
N ARG A 368 -15.27 -8.70 -5.82
CA ARG A 368 -15.08 -10.15 -5.91
C ARG A 368 -14.40 -10.73 -4.67
N ASN A 369 -13.42 -10.01 -4.11
CA ASN A 369 -12.52 -10.56 -3.10
C ASN A 369 -12.84 -10.09 -1.67
N LEU A 370 -13.22 -8.84 -1.48
CA LEU A 370 -13.31 -8.21 -0.16
C LEU A 370 -14.75 -7.96 0.30
N ALA A 371 -15.66 -7.61 -0.61
CA ALA A 371 -17.07 -7.43 -0.26
C ALA A 371 -17.75 -8.68 0.34
N PRO A 372 -17.42 -9.92 -0.07
CA PRO A 372 -17.98 -11.12 0.56
C PRO A 372 -17.61 -11.28 2.04
N LEU A 373 -16.53 -10.65 2.49
CA LEU A 373 -16.11 -10.60 3.90
C LEU A 373 -16.85 -9.53 4.71
N GLY A 374 -17.69 -8.72 4.05
CA GLY A 374 -18.38 -7.58 4.66
C GLY A 374 -17.53 -6.31 4.71
N LEU A 375 -16.41 -6.26 3.99
CA LEU A 375 -15.63 -5.04 3.85
C LEU A 375 -16.31 -4.07 2.88
N GLU A 376 -16.50 -2.84 3.33
CA GLU A 376 -17.04 -1.76 2.50
C GLU A 376 -15.89 -0.98 1.85
N ARG A 377 -16.16 -0.35 0.71
CA ARG A 377 -15.17 0.47 -0.01
C ARG A 377 -14.61 1.59 0.88
N GLY A 378 -15.47 2.36 1.54
CA GLY A 378 -15.06 3.45 2.41
C GLY A 378 -14.02 4.36 1.76
N VAL A 379 -12.86 4.51 2.39
CA VAL A 379 -11.73 5.28 1.84
C VAL A 379 -11.14 4.67 0.57
N ASN A 380 -11.43 3.42 0.26
CA ASN A 380 -11.04 2.72 -0.97
C ASN A 380 -12.02 2.92 -2.13
N ALA A 381 -13.04 3.78 -1.98
CA ALA A 381 -13.87 4.23 -3.08
C ALA A 381 -13.09 5.19 -3.99
N LEU A 382 -13.60 5.41 -5.21
CA LEU A 382 -13.07 6.43 -6.11
C LEU A 382 -13.15 7.83 -5.46
N TRP A 383 -12.23 8.71 -5.84
CA TRP A 383 -12.21 10.10 -5.39
C TRP A 383 -13.52 10.85 -5.69
N THR A 384 -14.21 10.50 -6.77
CA THR A 384 -15.54 11.03 -7.14
C THR A 384 -16.62 10.64 -6.13
N ASP A 385 -16.44 9.53 -5.44
CA ASP A 385 -17.37 9.00 -4.44
C ASP A 385 -16.89 9.28 -2.99
N GLY A 386 -15.89 10.16 -2.86
CA GLY A 386 -15.35 10.60 -1.57
C GLY A 386 -14.24 9.73 -0.98
N GLY A 387 -13.73 8.77 -1.76
CA GLY A 387 -12.59 7.93 -1.39
C GLY A 387 -11.24 8.51 -1.80
N LEU A 388 -10.21 7.69 -1.76
CA LEU A 388 -8.82 8.05 -2.07
C LEU A 388 -8.30 7.39 -3.36
N MET A 389 -9.07 6.51 -4.02
CA MET A 389 -8.65 5.90 -5.26
C MET A 389 -8.75 6.92 -6.39
N TYR A 390 -7.59 7.25 -6.95
CA TYR A 390 -7.40 8.29 -7.94
C TYR A 390 -6.30 7.90 -8.91
N SER A 391 -6.59 7.88 -10.22
CA SER A 391 -5.58 7.68 -11.25
C SER A 391 -5.12 9.00 -11.84
N PRO A 392 -3.79 9.23 -11.99
CA PRO A 392 -3.31 10.34 -12.82
C PRO A 392 -3.79 10.18 -14.26
N PRO A 393 -3.96 11.31 -15.04
CA PRO A 393 -4.42 11.26 -16.39
C PRO A 393 -3.54 10.38 -17.30
N TYR A 394 -4.17 9.50 -18.05
CA TYR A 394 -3.56 8.61 -19.01
C TYR A 394 -3.44 9.28 -20.38
N ARG A 395 -2.30 9.90 -20.64
CA ARG A 395 -2.02 10.64 -21.89
C ARG A 395 -0.54 11.00 -22.06
#